data_b8740da37cd1d93543e31c5e33af298f
#
_entry.id   b8740da37cd1d93543e31c5e33af298f
#
_cell.length_a   1.000
_cell.length_b   1.000
_cell.length_c   1.000
_cell.angle_alpha   90.00
_cell.angle_beta   90.00
_cell.angle_gamma   90.00
#
_symmetry.space_group_name_H-M   'P 1'
#
loop_
_entity.id
_entity.type
_entity.pdbx_description
1 polymer ?
#
loop_
_entity_poly.entity_id
_entity_poly.type
_entity_poly.pdbx_seq_one_letter_code
_entity_poly.pdbx_strand_id
1 'polypeptide(L)'
;VSKALQWLIWAVLACGTAAQALSAQPVVAQATMVIGQASILRADGSAISVVRGVEVRVGDTVRTELGGHVHLRFVDGGRVSVRPASTLQIDSYAYTEGKPQDGAIKFKLEEGVVRSITGDWGAAARDRFRLNTPLAAIGVKGTDFIVKATSDSTAATVFTGAISVAPLEGV
;
A
#
# COMPACT_ATOMS: atom_id res chain seq x y z
N VAL A 1 22.40 -30.88 -53.97
CA VAL A 1 21.88 -30.85 -52.60
C VAL A 1 21.51 -29.40 -52.30
N SER A 2 20.21 -29.14 -52.19
CA SER A 2 19.58 -27.84 -52.36
C SER A 2 19.83 -26.89 -51.19
N LYS A 3 20.17 -25.63 -51.52
CA LYS A 3 20.31 -24.50 -50.63
C LYS A 3 19.00 -24.15 -49.85
N ALA A 4 17.90 -24.81 -50.17
CA ALA A 4 16.61 -24.60 -49.53
C ALA A 4 16.50 -25.25 -48.12
N LEU A 5 17.35 -26.20 -47.80
CA LEU A 5 17.31 -26.91 -46.50
C LEU A 5 18.07 -26.15 -45.38
N GLN A 6 18.94 -25.22 -45.73
CA GLN A 6 19.70 -24.43 -44.76
C GLN A 6 18.92 -23.26 -44.19
N TRP A 7 17.87 -22.79 -44.83
CA TRP A 7 17.04 -21.67 -44.37
C TRP A 7 15.97 -22.06 -43.32
N LEU A 8 15.66 -23.35 -43.24
CA LEU A 8 14.69 -23.87 -42.25
C LEU A 8 15.27 -24.08 -40.85
N ILE A 9 16.60 -24.09 -40.69
CA ILE A 9 17.26 -24.30 -39.39
C ILE A 9 17.47 -23.00 -38.63
N TRP A 10 17.42 -21.84 -39.28
CA TRP A 10 17.61 -20.52 -38.65
C TRP A 10 16.32 -19.86 -38.16
N ALA A 11 15.16 -20.39 -38.50
CA ALA A 11 13.85 -19.85 -38.09
C ALA A 11 13.34 -20.32 -36.71
N VAL A 12 14.00 -21.32 -36.09
CA VAL A 12 13.54 -21.94 -34.83
C VAL A 12 14.26 -21.41 -33.58
N LEU A 13 15.32 -20.58 -33.74
CA LEU A 13 16.12 -20.12 -32.59
C LEU A 13 15.80 -18.70 -32.14
N ALA A 14 14.69 -18.08 -32.58
CA ALA A 14 14.29 -16.74 -32.20
C ALA A 14 13.03 -16.71 -31.30
N CYS A 15 12.75 -17.83 -30.60
CA CYS A 15 11.81 -17.76 -29.48
C CYS A 15 12.59 -17.33 -28.22
N GLY A 16 13.08 -16.09 -28.27
CA GLY A 16 13.64 -15.41 -27.11
C GLY A 16 12.57 -15.32 -26.04
N THR A 17 12.70 -16.09 -24.97
CA THR A 17 11.97 -15.89 -23.73
C THR A 17 12.25 -14.48 -23.24
N ALA A 18 11.36 -13.54 -23.55
CA ALA A 18 11.29 -12.28 -22.86
C ALA A 18 10.93 -12.61 -21.40
N ALA A 19 11.94 -12.91 -20.60
CA ALA A 19 11.79 -12.89 -19.14
C ALA A 19 11.42 -11.45 -18.79
N GLN A 20 10.12 -11.21 -18.61
CA GLN A 20 9.64 -9.98 -18.03
C GLN A 20 10.24 -9.94 -16.64
N ALA A 21 11.27 -9.09 -16.46
CA ALA A 21 11.77 -8.76 -15.15
C ALA A 21 10.60 -8.19 -14.38
N LEU A 22 10.03 -8.98 -13.46
CA LEU A 22 9.04 -8.51 -12.51
C LEU A 22 9.75 -7.42 -11.69
N SER A 23 9.47 -6.16 -12.03
CA SER A 23 10.03 -5.02 -11.31
C SER A 23 9.56 -5.16 -9.86
N ALA A 24 10.48 -5.45 -8.95
CA ALA A 24 10.16 -5.60 -7.55
C ALA A 24 9.59 -4.25 -7.05
N GLN A 25 8.37 -4.28 -6.53
CA GLN A 25 7.73 -3.09 -5.97
C GLN A 25 8.58 -2.51 -4.83
N PRO A 26 8.69 -1.18 -4.72
CA PRO A 26 9.53 -0.57 -3.70
C PRO A 26 9.06 -0.92 -2.29
N VAL A 27 10.02 -1.18 -1.40
CA VAL A 27 9.80 -1.33 0.03
C VAL A 27 9.53 0.06 0.61
N VAL A 28 8.40 0.23 1.29
CA VAL A 28 7.95 1.53 1.80
C VAL A 28 7.73 1.54 3.31
N ALA A 29 7.61 0.36 3.93
CA ALA A 29 7.48 0.25 5.37
C ALA A 29 8.03 -1.07 5.91
N GLN A 30 8.12 -1.17 7.23
CA GLN A 30 8.49 -2.37 7.97
C GLN A 30 7.55 -2.57 9.15
N ALA A 31 7.18 -3.83 9.42
CA ALA A 31 6.42 -4.19 10.62
C ALA A 31 7.33 -4.10 11.85
N THR A 32 7.06 -3.17 12.75
CA THR A 32 7.87 -2.94 13.96
C THR A 32 7.32 -3.68 15.18
N MET A 33 6.03 -3.95 15.19
CA MET A 33 5.35 -4.75 16.23
C MET A 33 4.22 -5.55 15.59
N VAL A 34 4.07 -6.79 16.03
CA VAL A 34 2.99 -7.69 15.61
C VAL A 34 2.46 -8.39 16.86
N ILE A 35 1.15 -8.37 17.04
CA ILE A 35 0.42 -9.09 18.08
C ILE A 35 -0.61 -9.94 17.36
N GLY A 36 -0.80 -11.18 17.79
CA GLY A 36 -1.74 -12.10 17.17
C GLY A 36 -1.37 -12.47 15.73
N GLN A 37 -2.37 -12.78 14.91
CA GLN A 37 -2.18 -13.22 13.52
C GLN A 37 -2.43 -12.09 12.53
N ALA A 38 -1.52 -11.96 11.60
CA ALA A 38 -1.62 -11.04 10.47
C ALA A 38 -0.92 -11.62 9.24
N SER A 39 -1.39 -11.21 8.07
CA SER A 39 -0.83 -11.61 6.77
C SER A 39 -0.66 -10.40 5.86
N ILE A 40 0.25 -10.54 4.89
CA ILE A 40 0.36 -9.64 3.75
C ILE A 40 0.04 -10.43 2.50
N LEU A 41 -0.94 -9.96 1.74
CA LEU A 41 -1.16 -10.36 0.36
C LEU A 41 -0.34 -9.43 -0.53
N ARG A 42 0.61 -9.99 -1.26
CA ARG A 42 1.48 -9.27 -2.19
C ARG A 42 0.77 -8.96 -3.50
N ALA A 43 1.28 -8.00 -4.24
CA ALA A 43 0.78 -7.67 -5.57
C ALA A 43 0.88 -8.85 -6.58
N ASP A 44 1.80 -9.79 -6.38
CA ASP A 44 1.94 -11.01 -7.19
C ASP A 44 0.97 -12.15 -6.78
N GLY A 45 0.09 -11.90 -5.81
CA GLY A 45 -0.87 -12.86 -5.28
C GLY A 45 -0.32 -13.79 -4.20
N SER A 46 0.97 -13.73 -3.87
CA SER A 46 1.53 -14.50 -2.77
C SER A 46 1.08 -13.96 -1.41
N ALA A 47 0.89 -14.85 -0.44
CA ALA A 47 0.53 -14.49 0.92
C ALA A 47 1.63 -14.90 1.89
N ILE A 48 2.01 -14.01 2.78
CA ILE A 48 3.02 -14.25 3.82
C ILE A 48 2.49 -13.86 5.20
N SER A 49 2.90 -14.60 6.23
CA SER A 49 2.63 -14.22 7.61
C SER A 49 3.46 -13.01 8.02
N VAL A 50 2.85 -12.07 8.73
CA VAL A 50 3.55 -10.90 9.25
C VAL A 50 4.21 -11.24 10.57
N VAL A 51 5.54 -11.06 10.62
CA VAL A 51 6.33 -11.04 11.84
C VAL A 51 7.11 -9.73 11.93
N ARG A 52 7.63 -9.40 13.10
CA ARG A 52 8.47 -8.21 13.25
C ARG A 52 9.63 -8.23 12.24
N GLY A 53 9.87 -7.10 11.58
CA GLY A 53 10.90 -6.94 10.56
C GLY A 53 10.44 -7.24 9.13
N VAL A 54 9.24 -7.78 8.93
CA VAL A 54 8.71 -7.99 7.57
C VAL A 54 8.56 -6.66 6.84
N GLU A 55 9.09 -6.63 5.62
CA GLU A 55 8.98 -5.50 4.70
C GLU A 55 7.61 -5.44 4.04
N VAL A 56 7.07 -4.24 3.94
CA VAL A 56 5.83 -3.91 3.25
C VAL A 56 6.16 -3.08 2.01
N ARG A 57 5.54 -3.43 0.90
CA ARG A 57 5.78 -2.83 -0.42
C ARG A 57 4.54 -2.12 -0.94
N VAL A 58 4.73 -1.28 -1.94
CA VAL A 58 3.61 -0.75 -2.71
C VAL A 58 2.84 -1.91 -3.34
N GLY A 59 1.51 -1.83 -3.31
CA GLY A 59 0.60 -2.87 -3.79
C GLY A 59 0.27 -3.95 -2.76
N ASP A 60 0.95 -3.99 -1.61
CA ASP A 60 0.66 -4.95 -0.55
C ASP A 60 -0.66 -4.63 0.16
N THR A 61 -1.37 -5.69 0.56
CA THR A 61 -2.53 -5.62 1.43
C THR A 61 -2.21 -6.29 2.76
N VAL A 62 -2.22 -5.51 3.84
CA VAL A 62 -2.03 -5.99 5.21
C VAL A 62 -3.39 -6.35 5.80
N ARG A 63 -3.54 -7.60 6.24
CA ARG A 63 -4.74 -8.11 6.90
C ARG A 63 -4.41 -8.58 8.31
N THR A 64 -5.24 -8.19 9.25
CA THR A 64 -5.17 -8.63 10.66
C THR A 64 -6.40 -9.45 11.02
N GLU A 65 -6.19 -10.54 11.75
CA GLU A 65 -7.27 -11.34 12.30
C GLU A 65 -7.93 -10.65 13.54
N LEU A 66 -8.98 -11.24 14.11
CA LEU A 66 -9.73 -10.69 15.25
C LEU A 66 -8.86 -10.31 16.45
N GLY A 67 -7.77 -11.05 16.71
CA GLY A 67 -6.78 -10.73 17.75
C GLY A 67 -5.50 -10.12 17.19
N GLY A 68 -5.47 -9.80 15.90
CA GLY A 68 -4.27 -9.32 15.20
C GLY A 68 -4.07 -7.82 15.35
N HIS A 69 -2.83 -7.37 15.50
CA HIS A 69 -2.48 -5.96 15.51
C HIS A 69 -1.07 -5.78 14.95
N VAL A 70 -0.90 -4.89 13.98
CA VAL A 70 0.39 -4.63 13.34
C VAL A 70 0.71 -3.14 13.40
N HIS A 71 1.94 -2.82 13.82
CA HIS A 71 2.48 -1.48 13.67
C HIS A 71 3.46 -1.45 12.52
N LEU A 72 3.22 -0.58 11.56
CA LEU A 72 4.08 -0.31 10.41
C LEU A 72 4.81 1.01 10.64
N ARG A 73 6.11 1.04 10.35
CA ARG A 73 6.91 2.26 10.25
C ARG A 73 7.32 2.46 8.79
N PHE A 74 6.94 3.57 8.23
CA PHE A 74 7.25 3.95 6.86
C PHE A 74 8.63 4.60 6.75
N VAL A 75 9.18 4.62 5.54
CA VAL A 75 10.52 5.13 5.24
C VAL A 75 10.71 6.61 5.55
N ASP A 76 9.62 7.39 5.57
CA ASP A 76 9.58 8.82 5.93
C ASP A 76 9.28 9.07 7.42
N GLY A 77 9.35 8.05 8.26
CA GLY A 77 9.02 8.14 9.67
C GLY A 77 7.54 8.06 10.01
N GLY A 78 6.65 8.05 9.01
CA GLY A 78 5.22 7.82 9.18
C GLY A 78 4.93 6.50 9.89
N ARG A 79 3.83 6.43 10.62
CA ARG A 79 3.42 5.25 11.38
C ARG A 79 1.97 4.92 11.13
N VAL A 80 1.69 3.66 10.86
CA VAL A 80 0.33 3.16 10.72
C VAL A 80 0.14 1.96 11.64
N SER A 81 -0.91 2.01 12.46
CA SER A 81 -1.34 0.88 13.29
C SER A 81 -2.57 0.27 12.67
N VAL A 82 -2.45 -0.94 12.16
CA VAL A 82 -3.56 -1.75 11.65
C VAL A 82 -4.14 -2.53 12.84
N ARG A 83 -5.37 -2.21 13.22
CA ARG A 83 -6.08 -2.76 14.37
C ARG A 83 -6.63 -4.16 14.04
N PRO A 84 -7.19 -4.89 15.04
CA PRO A 84 -7.84 -6.18 14.78
C PRO A 84 -8.93 -6.12 13.70
N ALA A 85 -9.10 -7.24 12.98
CA ALA A 85 -10.11 -7.41 11.92
C ALA A 85 -10.08 -6.26 10.88
N SER A 86 -8.90 -5.94 10.37
CA SER A 86 -8.73 -4.83 9.43
C SER A 86 -7.98 -5.25 8.18
N THR A 87 -8.35 -4.65 7.06
CA THR A 87 -7.72 -4.86 5.75
C THR A 87 -7.29 -3.51 5.18
N LEU A 88 -5.98 -3.29 5.11
CA LEU A 88 -5.35 -2.08 4.64
C LEU A 88 -4.46 -2.36 3.43
N GLN A 89 -4.75 -1.74 2.29
CA GLN A 89 -3.93 -1.78 1.08
C GLN A 89 -3.07 -0.53 0.97
N ILE A 90 -1.82 -0.69 0.52
CA ILE A 90 -0.88 0.39 0.22
C ILE A 90 -0.86 0.60 -1.29
N ASP A 91 -1.73 1.46 -1.83
CA ASP A 91 -1.85 1.67 -3.28
C ASP A 91 -0.66 2.42 -3.86
N SER A 92 -0.18 3.43 -3.16
CA SER A 92 1.03 4.15 -3.54
C SER A 92 1.70 4.78 -2.32
N TYR A 93 3.02 4.86 -2.40
CA TYR A 93 3.86 5.54 -1.42
C TYR A 93 5.11 6.05 -2.12
N ALA A 94 5.01 7.20 -2.74
CA ALA A 94 6.08 7.79 -3.51
C ALA A 94 6.35 9.23 -3.06
N TYR A 95 7.62 9.56 -2.98
CA TYR A 95 8.08 10.91 -2.70
C TYR A 95 9.33 11.19 -3.51
N THR A 96 9.43 12.40 -4.05
CA THR A 96 10.63 12.88 -4.71
C THR A 96 11.16 14.07 -3.90
N GLU A 97 12.37 13.94 -3.37
CA GLU A 97 13.01 15.02 -2.62
C GLU A 97 13.10 16.30 -3.44
N GLY A 98 12.70 17.42 -2.84
CA GLY A 98 12.64 18.72 -3.53
C GLY A 98 11.46 18.90 -4.50
N LYS A 99 10.66 17.86 -4.72
CA LYS A 99 9.45 17.90 -5.56
C LYS A 99 8.25 17.21 -4.88
N PRO A 100 7.75 17.74 -3.77
CA PRO A 100 6.64 17.12 -3.04
C PRO A 100 5.37 17.00 -3.89
N GLN A 101 5.22 17.83 -4.93
CA GLN A 101 4.11 17.75 -5.89
C GLN A 101 4.12 16.46 -6.73
N ASP A 102 5.26 15.79 -6.86
CA ASP A 102 5.38 14.54 -7.63
C ASP A 102 5.15 13.31 -6.72
N GLY A 103 5.05 13.51 -5.41
CA GLY A 103 4.74 12.47 -4.43
C GLY A 103 3.27 12.08 -4.43
N ALA A 104 2.99 10.85 -4.02
CA ALA A 104 1.63 10.39 -3.75
C ALA A 104 1.65 9.34 -2.64
N ILE A 105 0.81 9.52 -1.63
CA ILE A 105 0.55 8.53 -0.60
C ILE A 105 -0.93 8.17 -0.68
N LYS A 106 -1.22 6.92 -1.02
CA LYS A 106 -2.59 6.43 -1.12
C LYS A 106 -2.72 5.12 -0.38
N PHE A 107 -3.64 5.09 0.55
CA PHE A 107 -4.09 3.91 1.27
C PHE A 107 -5.54 3.62 0.95
N LYS A 108 -5.91 2.34 1.01
CA LYS A 108 -7.30 1.89 0.96
C LYS A 108 -7.57 1.04 2.20
N LEU A 109 -8.43 1.52 3.08
CA LEU A 109 -8.97 0.77 4.20
C LEU A 109 -10.27 0.13 3.75
N GLU A 110 -10.25 -1.17 3.47
CA GLU A 110 -11.44 -1.88 2.99
C GLU A 110 -12.43 -2.11 4.14
N GLU A 111 -11.91 -2.50 5.30
CA GLU A 111 -12.67 -2.68 6.53
C GLU A 111 -11.78 -2.56 7.75
N GLY A 112 -12.37 -2.30 8.91
CA GLY A 112 -11.69 -2.29 10.19
C GLY A 112 -11.27 -0.91 10.64
N VAL A 113 -10.15 -0.83 11.37
CA VAL A 113 -9.67 0.39 12.02
C VAL A 113 -8.18 0.55 11.82
N VAL A 114 -7.77 1.75 11.40
CA VAL A 114 -6.36 2.15 11.34
C VAL A 114 -6.14 3.46 12.07
N ARG A 115 -4.99 3.59 12.75
CA ARG A 115 -4.45 4.89 13.18
C ARG A 115 -3.26 5.22 12.32
N SER A 116 -3.23 6.41 11.77
CA SER A 116 -2.12 6.91 10.98
C SER A 116 -1.55 8.17 11.59
N ILE A 117 -0.24 8.20 11.72
CA ILE A 117 0.54 9.39 12.07
C ILE A 117 1.39 9.72 10.85
N THR A 118 1.13 10.87 10.26
CA THR A 118 1.78 11.31 9.02
C THR A 118 3.27 11.49 9.23
N GLY A 119 4.07 10.95 8.33
CA GLY A 119 5.51 11.18 8.24
C GLY A 119 5.86 12.46 7.47
N ASP A 120 7.16 12.68 7.26
CA ASP A 120 7.69 13.90 6.64
C ASP A 120 7.17 14.10 5.20
N TRP A 121 7.06 13.01 4.43
CA TRP A 121 6.56 13.07 3.04
C TRP A 121 5.09 13.41 2.98
N GLY A 122 4.27 12.78 3.82
CA GLY A 122 2.84 13.08 3.92
C GLY A 122 2.57 14.50 4.40
N ALA A 123 3.41 15.03 5.29
CA ALA A 123 3.34 16.42 5.74
C ALA A 123 3.72 17.41 4.61
N ALA A 124 4.69 17.07 3.76
CA ALA A 124 5.10 17.88 2.61
C ALA A 124 4.10 17.79 1.45
N ALA A 125 3.53 16.60 1.19
CA ALA A 125 2.61 16.34 0.08
C ALA A 125 1.13 16.37 0.51
N ARG A 126 0.73 17.37 1.28
CA ARG A 126 -0.59 17.49 1.96
C ARG A 126 -1.80 17.24 1.05
N ASP A 127 -1.74 17.67 -0.19
CA ASP A 127 -2.85 17.52 -1.14
C ASP A 127 -2.83 16.17 -1.87
N ARG A 128 -1.81 15.35 -1.63
CA ARG A 128 -1.59 14.07 -2.29
C ARG A 128 -1.62 12.87 -1.35
N PHE A 129 -1.85 13.10 -0.06
CA PHE A 129 -2.13 12.04 0.87
C PHE A 129 -3.63 11.75 0.90
N ARG A 130 -4.01 10.53 0.53
CA ARG A 130 -5.38 10.03 0.53
C ARG A 130 -5.48 8.71 1.29
N LEU A 131 -6.50 8.58 2.11
CA LEU A 131 -6.95 7.31 2.66
C LEU A 131 -8.39 7.09 2.18
N ASN A 132 -8.61 6.10 1.35
CA ASN A 132 -9.92 5.76 0.84
C ASN A 132 -10.54 4.66 1.71
N THR A 133 -11.84 4.74 1.91
CA THR A 133 -12.68 3.71 2.49
C THR A 133 -13.73 3.29 1.44
N PRO A 134 -14.60 2.31 1.67
CA PRO A 134 -15.68 2.01 0.74
C PRO A 134 -16.58 3.19 0.40
N LEU A 135 -16.77 4.14 1.35
CA LEU A 135 -17.74 5.23 1.21
C LEU A 135 -17.14 6.62 1.11
N ALA A 136 -15.87 6.80 1.46
CA ALA A 136 -15.28 8.12 1.58
C ALA A 136 -13.83 8.17 1.12
N ALA A 137 -13.45 9.30 0.53
CA ALA A 137 -12.08 9.70 0.29
C ALA A 137 -11.65 10.70 1.39
N ILE A 138 -10.60 10.35 2.13
CA ILE A 138 -10.07 11.17 3.23
C ILE A 138 -8.76 11.78 2.78
N GLY A 139 -8.74 13.11 2.65
CA GLY A 139 -7.52 13.89 2.42
C GLY A 139 -6.86 14.22 3.74
N VAL A 140 -5.53 14.06 3.83
CA VAL A 140 -4.76 14.20 5.07
C VAL A 140 -3.79 15.37 4.97
N LYS A 141 -3.75 16.22 5.99
CA LYS A 141 -2.94 17.45 6.03
C LYS A 141 -2.03 17.48 7.25
N GLY A 142 -1.09 16.50 7.35
CA GLY A 142 -0.14 16.46 8.46
C GLY A 142 -0.83 16.15 9.80
N THR A 143 -1.21 14.87 10.01
CA THR A 143 -2.26 14.54 10.96
C THR A 143 -1.91 13.28 11.76
N ASP A 144 -2.35 13.22 13.01
CA ASP A 144 -2.54 12.00 13.80
C ASP A 144 -4.05 11.75 13.88
N PHE A 145 -4.51 10.64 13.31
CA PHE A 145 -5.93 10.34 13.18
C PHE A 145 -6.22 8.84 13.17
N ILE A 146 -7.46 8.50 13.51
CA ILE A 146 -8.01 7.14 13.38
C ILE A 146 -9.13 7.17 12.36
N VAL A 147 -9.20 6.14 11.51
CA VAL A 147 -10.34 5.87 10.64
C VAL A 147 -10.87 4.48 10.95
N LYS A 148 -12.18 4.39 11.08
CA LYS A 148 -12.94 3.14 11.10
C LYS A 148 -13.79 3.07 9.83
N ALA A 149 -13.71 1.96 9.12
CA ALA A 149 -14.49 1.68 7.93
C ALA A 149 -15.24 0.36 8.07
N THR A 150 -16.48 0.37 7.61
CA THR A 150 -17.32 -0.80 7.38
C THR A 150 -17.92 -0.67 5.99
N SER A 151 -18.71 -1.66 5.55
CA SER A 151 -19.43 -1.58 4.26
C SER A 151 -20.42 -0.43 4.18
N ASP A 152 -20.95 0.03 5.31
CA ASP A 152 -22.07 0.99 5.44
C ASP A 152 -21.71 2.27 6.19
N SER A 153 -20.51 2.36 6.74
CA SER A 153 -20.10 3.54 7.50
C SER A 153 -18.60 3.85 7.42
N THR A 154 -18.27 5.13 7.51
CA THR A 154 -16.91 5.62 7.71
C THR A 154 -16.93 6.66 8.82
N ALA A 155 -16.09 6.45 9.85
CA ALA A 155 -15.89 7.38 10.95
C ALA A 155 -14.41 7.75 11.04
N ALA A 156 -14.13 9.02 11.31
CA ALA A 156 -12.76 9.50 11.51
C ALA A 156 -12.67 10.34 12.80
N THR A 157 -11.58 10.14 13.53
CA THR A 157 -11.23 10.93 14.73
C THR A 157 -9.84 11.51 14.53
N VAL A 158 -9.73 12.82 14.68
CA VAL A 158 -8.47 13.57 14.54
C VAL A 158 -7.96 13.95 15.92
N PHE A 159 -6.70 13.59 16.22
CA PHE A 159 -6.02 14.00 17.46
C PHE A 159 -5.22 15.28 17.24
N THR A 160 -4.56 15.39 16.07
CA THR A 160 -3.74 16.56 15.73
C THR A 160 -3.81 16.79 14.23
N GLY A 161 -3.82 18.05 13.79
CA GLY A 161 -3.87 18.44 12.39
C GLY A 161 -5.29 18.50 11.83
N ALA A 162 -5.47 18.25 10.55
CA ALA A 162 -6.74 18.32 9.86
C ALA A 162 -6.88 17.24 8.77
N ILE A 163 -8.10 16.79 8.56
CA ILE A 163 -8.49 15.92 7.43
C ILE A 163 -9.62 16.59 6.65
N SER A 164 -9.75 16.24 5.40
CA SER A 164 -10.94 16.51 4.58
C SER A 164 -11.62 15.20 4.25
N VAL A 165 -12.94 15.14 4.34
CA VAL A 165 -13.71 13.95 4.04
C VAL A 165 -14.68 14.28 2.92
N ALA A 166 -14.66 13.51 1.85
CA ALA A 166 -15.61 13.62 0.74
C ALA A 166 -16.21 12.23 0.44
N PRO A 167 -17.45 12.14 -0.02
CA PRO A 167 -17.99 10.89 -0.54
C PRO A 167 -17.09 10.37 -1.66
N LEU A 168 -16.97 9.04 -1.78
CA LEU A 168 -16.42 8.44 -3.00
C LEU A 168 -17.44 8.59 -4.10
N GLU A 169 -17.08 9.29 -5.17
CA GLU A 169 -17.96 9.42 -6.34
C GLU A 169 -18.13 8.03 -6.98
N GLY A 170 -19.38 7.59 -7.15
CA GLY A 170 -19.73 6.35 -7.86
C GLY A 170 -20.18 5.17 -6.98
N VAL A 171 -20.59 5.41 -5.72
CA VAL A 171 -21.31 4.41 -4.91
C VAL A 171 -22.78 4.74 -4.86
#